data_ef36b870bc65c6e625bfc0886716cd2b
#
_entry.id   ef36b870bc65c6e625bfc0886716cd2b
#
_cell.length_a   1.000
_cell.length_b   1.000
_cell.length_c   1.000
_cell.angle_alpha   90.00
_cell.angle_beta   90.00
_cell.angle_gamma   90.00
#
_symmetry.space_group_name_H-M   'P 1'
#
loop_
_entity.id
_entity.type
_entity.pdbx_description
1 polymer ?
#
loop_
_entity_poly.entity_id
_entity_poly.type
_entity_poly.pdbx_seq_one_letter_code
_entity_poly.pdbx_strand_id
1 'polypeptide(L)'
;MRHVGILPEDLSGSVTGHVKADIPLQSGVDSSKLDWLVSLDYTGMSLAKPFEGQVVTDADGSITVDPEKAVISAKALLNGIPAELDLIEPLRDEGPARSRKVALVLDDKIRAAAMPGLKPLLAGTVKVAIDKNGSGDQNVSADLTNARLDIPWAGWSKGAGVPANVTFVMTKSGDTTTLSDFNLDGKTFSVDGSIVLVNGALSSARFSKVTLNRGDDVAVSVKRSGKGYAVDISGNALDARSLIKQFTSDVDTATKTTGSDAISVSADVDRLTGFHDEQLSNLKLDYSAAGSRVNGLKVRATASSGAAITISNTTGAGQRALNMQSADAGAILRFLNIYEHMEGGTITLALAGPSDGSLRGKVDTSNFFVVNEPKLASIVSTTPAGDNRSLNQAVKGKLDTSRVKFERGYAEIDKGSGYLKIANGVLRGPRIGTTFQGTLYDQNNNMDMTGTFMPVYGLNRIFGELPIVGALLGNGRDRGLIGVTYRLKGNANKPLLDINPLSVIAPGIFRSIFEYR
;
A
#
# COMPACT_ATOMS: atom_id res chain seq x y z
N MET A 1 -30.33 -40.25 22.00
CA MET A 1 -29.84 -40.43 20.62
C MET A 1 -30.88 -40.15 19.53
N ARG A 2 -32.15 -40.48 19.66
CA ARG A 2 -33.18 -40.17 18.64
C ARG A 2 -33.38 -38.67 18.36
N HIS A 3 -33.03 -37.77 19.26
CA HIS A 3 -33.13 -36.31 19.05
C HIS A 3 -31.96 -35.70 18.26
N VAL A 4 -30.84 -36.44 18.11
CA VAL A 4 -29.64 -35.93 17.41
C VAL A 4 -29.50 -36.52 16.01
N GLY A 5 -30.35 -37.51 15.62
CA GLY A 5 -30.38 -38.12 14.28
C GLY A 5 -29.14 -38.98 13.95
N ILE A 6 -28.31 -39.32 14.94
CA ILE A 6 -27.15 -40.22 14.77
C ILE A 6 -27.53 -41.60 15.28
N LEU A 7 -27.42 -42.59 14.41
CA LEU A 7 -27.66 -43.98 14.76
C LEU A 7 -26.34 -44.69 15.10
N PRO A 8 -26.33 -45.74 15.93
CA PRO A 8 -25.11 -46.49 16.25
C PRO A 8 -24.39 -47.05 15.02
N GLU A 9 -25.13 -47.44 13.99
CA GLU A 9 -24.58 -47.93 12.73
C GLU A 9 -23.88 -46.82 11.88
N ASP A 10 -24.16 -45.57 12.18
CA ASP A 10 -23.48 -44.42 11.55
C ASP A 10 -22.15 -44.10 12.24
N LEU A 11 -21.77 -44.79 13.29
CA LEU A 11 -20.55 -44.57 14.07
C LEU A 11 -19.51 -45.67 13.80
N SER A 12 -18.26 -45.29 13.62
CA SER A 12 -17.09 -46.18 13.59
C SER A 12 -16.04 -45.66 14.52
N GLY A 13 -15.37 -46.56 15.25
CA GLY A 13 -14.36 -46.23 16.28
C GLY A 13 -14.50 -47.08 17.52
N SER A 14 -13.77 -46.76 18.58
CA SER A 14 -13.82 -47.45 19.88
C SER A 14 -14.44 -46.56 20.93
N VAL A 15 -15.32 -47.14 21.78
CA VAL A 15 -15.98 -46.41 22.86
C VAL A 15 -15.89 -47.24 24.14
N THR A 16 -15.51 -46.60 25.25
CA THR A 16 -15.58 -47.14 26.59
C THR A 16 -16.57 -46.34 27.41
N GLY A 17 -17.53 -47.00 28.07
CA GLY A 17 -18.59 -46.31 28.79
C GLY A 17 -18.66 -46.69 30.25
N HIS A 18 -18.95 -45.72 31.10
CA HIS A 18 -19.25 -45.86 32.50
C HIS A 18 -20.62 -45.26 32.82
N VAL A 19 -21.46 -45.99 33.53
CA VAL A 19 -22.77 -45.52 33.96
C VAL A 19 -22.84 -45.54 35.47
N LYS A 20 -23.23 -44.41 36.06
CA LYS A 20 -23.56 -44.28 37.47
C LYS A 20 -25.03 -43.86 37.57
N ALA A 21 -25.82 -44.54 38.41
CA ALA A 21 -27.22 -44.17 38.63
C ALA A 21 -27.58 -44.40 40.08
N ASP A 22 -28.24 -43.44 40.71
CA ASP A 22 -28.84 -43.56 42.04
C ASP A 22 -30.33 -43.83 41.85
N ILE A 23 -30.70 -45.13 42.12
CA ILE A 23 -32.06 -45.61 41.91
C ILE A 23 -32.70 -45.85 43.27
N PRO A 24 -33.68 -45.06 43.70
CA PRO A 24 -34.42 -45.29 44.89
C PRO A 24 -35.25 -46.60 44.80
N LEU A 25 -35.15 -47.48 45.77
CA LEU A 25 -35.86 -48.77 45.79
C LEU A 25 -37.31 -48.64 46.27
N GLN A 26 -37.94 -47.51 46.18
CA GLN A 26 -39.34 -47.26 46.59
C GLN A 26 -40.29 -47.43 45.38
N SER A 27 -41.50 -47.93 45.65
CA SER A 27 -42.54 -47.99 44.65
C SER A 27 -43.08 -46.59 44.29
N GLY A 28 -43.27 -46.27 42.99
CA GLY A 28 -43.81 -44.98 42.55
C GLY A 28 -42.79 -43.84 42.35
N VAL A 29 -41.51 -44.17 42.24
CA VAL A 29 -40.48 -43.19 41.94
C VAL A 29 -40.72 -42.58 40.59
N ASP A 30 -40.76 -41.28 40.52
CA ASP A 30 -40.79 -40.50 39.28
C ASP A 30 -39.46 -40.66 38.55
N SER A 31 -39.45 -41.34 37.40
CA SER A 31 -38.26 -41.60 36.62
C SER A 31 -37.59 -40.30 36.09
N SER A 32 -38.31 -39.19 36.06
CA SER A 32 -37.78 -37.88 35.70
C SER A 32 -36.87 -37.27 36.77
N LYS A 33 -36.91 -37.80 38.02
CA LYS A 33 -36.11 -37.36 39.17
C LYS A 33 -34.93 -38.28 39.48
N LEU A 34 -34.68 -39.28 38.65
CA LEU A 34 -33.51 -40.15 38.80
C LEU A 34 -32.24 -39.37 38.49
N ASP A 35 -31.28 -39.48 39.41
CA ASP A 35 -29.93 -38.96 39.19
C ASP A 35 -29.09 -40.04 38.52
N TRP A 36 -28.58 -39.75 37.35
CA TRP A 36 -27.71 -40.65 36.59
C TRP A 36 -26.67 -39.88 35.80
N LEU A 37 -25.50 -40.49 35.58
CA LEU A 37 -24.39 -39.96 34.84
C LEU A 37 -23.85 -41.05 33.91
N VAL A 38 -23.77 -40.75 32.63
CA VAL A 38 -23.11 -41.58 31.63
C VAL A 38 -21.86 -40.87 31.16
N SER A 39 -20.72 -41.50 31.27
CA SER A 39 -19.44 -41.03 30.77
C SER A 39 -18.96 -41.98 29.67
N LEU A 40 -18.66 -41.45 28.49
CA LEU A 40 -18.15 -42.16 27.33
C LEU A 40 -16.81 -41.57 26.93
N ASP A 41 -15.79 -42.39 26.84
CA ASP A 41 -14.51 -42.05 26.24
C ASP A 41 -14.41 -42.74 24.88
N TYR A 42 -14.07 -42.03 23.84
CA TYR A 42 -13.99 -42.56 22.50
C TYR A 42 -12.67 -42.18 21.78
N THR A 43 -12.24 -43.07 20.88
CA THR A 43 -11.04 -42.92 20.06
C THR A 43 -11.32 -43.35 18.63
N GLY A 44 -10.74 -42.56 17.65
CA GLY A 44 -10.88 -42.80 16.22
C GLY A 44 -12.33 -42.77 15.74
N MET A 45 -13.21 -42.03 16.43
CA MET A 45 -14.62 -41.94 16.08
C MET A 45 -14.84 -41.20 14.79
N SER A 46 -15.61 -41.80 13.87
CA SER A 46 -16.02 -41.16 12.62
C SER A 46 -17.50 -41.30 12.37
N LEU A 47 -18.12 -40.25 11.79
CA LEU A 47 -19.53 -40.26 11.41
C LEU A 47 -19.66 -40.63 9.95
N ALA A 48 -20.45 -41.69 9.64
CA ALA A 48 -20.73 -42.08 8.26
C ALA A 48 -21.58 -41.05 7.50
N LYS A 49 -22.34 -40.22 8.20
CA LYS A 49 -23.16 -39.15 7.67
C LYS A 49 -22.71 -37.79 8.19
N PRO A 50 -22.74 -36.72 7.36
CA PRO A 50 -22.45 -35.38 7.86
C PRO A 50 -23.38 -34.97 9.01
N PHE A 51 -22.83 -34.46 10.09
CA PHE A 51 -23.59 -33.85 11.18
C PHE A 51 -23.68 -32.34 10.95
N GLU A 52 -24.89 -31.81 10.81
CA GLU A 52 -25.16 -30.42 10.43
C GLU A 52 -24.37 -29.95 9.17
N GLY A 53 -24.20 -30.84 8.22
CA GLY A 53 -23.46 -30.56 6.98
C GLY A 53 -21.94 -30.62 7.10
N GLN A 54 -21.41 -31.07 8.28
CA GLN A 54 -19.98 -31.22 8.52
C GLN A 54 -19.59 -32.70 8.56
N VAL A 55 -18.55 -33.06 7.84
CA VAL A 55 -17.95 -34.39 7.91
C VAL A 55 -17.03 -34.44 9.12
N VAL A 56 -17.28 -35.36 10.07
CA VAL A 56 -16.48 -35.55 11.29
C VAL A 56 -15.78 -36.90 11.19
N THR A 57 -14.46 -36.86 11.25
CA THR A 57 -13.62 -38.08 11.23
C THR A 57 -12.51 -37.99 12.28
N ASP A 58 -12.03 -39.18 12.69
CA ASP A 58 -10.87 -39.32 13.55
C ASP A 58 -10.99 -38.51 14.87
N ALA A 59 -12.16 -38.64 15.52
CA ALA A 59 -12.46 -37.91 16.74
C ALA A 59 -12.03 -38.71 17.97
N ASP A 60 -11.21 -38.08 18.80
CA ASP A 60 -10.82 -38.55 20.13
C ASP A 60 -11.41 -37.62 21.18
N GLY A 61 -12.03 -38.16 22.23
CA GLY A 61 -12.61 -37.29 23.23
C GLY A 61 -13.53 -38.00 24.21
N SER A 62 -14.39 -37.21 24.86
CA SER A 62 -15.34 -37.71 25.86
C SER A 62 -16.74 -37.10 25.68
N ILE A 63 -17.73 -37.84 26.07
CA ILE A 63 -19.12 -37.39 26.20
C ILE A 63 -19.58 -37.68 27.63
N THR A 64 -20.05 -36.64 28.31
CA THR A 64 -20.70 -36.80 29.62
C THR A 64 -22.16 -36.42 29.49
N VAL A 65 -23.05 -37.28 29.87
CA VAL A 65 -24.51 -37.08 29.77
C VAL A 65 -25.14 -37.25 31.16
N ASP A 66 -25.87 -36.25 31.60
CA ASP A 66 -26.69 -36.23 32.78
C ASP A 66 -28.17 -35.93 32.39
N PRO A 67 -29.14 -35.91 33.34
CA PRO A 67 -30.53 -35.62 33.03
C PRO A 67 -30.81 -34.27 32.36
N GLU A 68 -29.89 -33.32 32.46
CA GLU A 68 -30.10 -31.94 31.99
C GLU A 68 -29.39 -31.65 30.68
N LYS A 69 -28.21 -32.24 30.47
CA LYS A 69 -27.34 -31.90 29.35
C LYS A 69 -26.43 -33.04 28.90
N ALA A 70 -25.94 -32.92 27.69
CA ALA A 70 -24.78 -33.64 27.20
C ALA A 70 -23.61 -32.64 26.98
N VAL A 71 -22.43 -32.96 27.53
CA VAL A 71 -21.19 -32.23 27.32
C VAL A 71 -20.28 -33.09 26.47
N ILE A 72 -19.81 -32.57 25.36
CA ILE A 72 -18.96 -33.26 24.40
C ILE A 72 -17.66 -32.45 24.24
N SER A 73 -16.52 -33.09 24.50
CA SER A 73 -15.20 -32.56 24.20
C SER A 73 -14.48 -33.48 23.23
N ALA A 74 -13.98 -32.97 22.13
CA ALA A 74 -13.33 -33.74 21.08
C ALA A 74 -12.19 -33.01 20.41
N LYS A 75 -11.17 -33.77 20.01
CA LYS A 75 -10.24 -33.41 18.95
C LYS A 75 -10.59 -34.24 17.72
N ALA A 76 -10.87 -33.60 16.58
CA ALA A 76 -11.39 -34.28 15.41
C ALA A 76 -10.91 -33.62 14.13
N LEU A 77 -11.16 -34.26 12.98
CA LEU A 77 -11.08 -33.63 11.67
C LEU A 77 -12.49 -33.21 11.23
N LEU A 78 -12.71 -31.90 11.13
CA LEU A 78 -13.92 -31.32 10.53
C LEU A 78 -13.67 -31.00 9.06
N ASN A 79 -14.33 -31.71 8.14
CA ASN A 79 -14.07 -31.60 6.70
C ASN A 79 -12.56 -31.75 6.37
N GLY A 80 -11.83 -32.59 7.11
CA GLY A 80 -10.40 -32.78 6.97
C GLY A 80 -9.52 -31.70 7.64
N ILE A 81 -10.14 -30.75 8.38
CA ILE A 81 -9.44 -29.69 9.10
C ILE A 81 -9.33 -30.07 10.59
N PRO A 82 -8.13 -30.06 11.20
CA PRO A 82 -7.97 -30.29 12.63
C PRO A 82 -8.78 -29.29 13.46
N ALA A 83 -9.61 -29.79 14.36
CA ALA A 83 -10.51 -29.01 15.19
C ALA A 83 -10.55 -29.52 16.62
N GLU A 84 -10.73 -28.61 17.58
CA GLU A 84 -11.12 -28.90 18.94
C GLU A 84 -12.56 -28.46 19.13
N LEU A 85 -13.38 -29.33 19.71
CA LEU A 85 -14.82 -29.16 19.88
C LEU A 85 -15.19 -29.22 21.36
N ASP A 86 -15.91 -28.20 21.85
CA ASP A 86 -16.53 -28.19 23.16
C ASP A 86 -18.00 -27.83 23.01
N LEU A 87 -18.87 -28.81 23.16
CA LEU A 87 -20.30 -28.68 22.91
C LEU A 87 -21.09 -28.95 24.19
N ILE A 88 -22.12 -28.14 24.46
CA ILE A 88 -23.13 -28.34 25.48
C ILE A 88 -24.49 -28.39 24.79
N GLU A 89 -25.14 -29.57 24.84
CA GLU A 89 -26.45 -29.76 24.27
C GLU A 89 -27.45 -29.96 25.42
N PRO A 90 -28.44 -29.09 25.63
CA PRO A 90 -29.50 -29.27 26.62
C PRO A 90 -30.37 -30.45 26.25
N LEU A 91 -30.75 -31.27 27.22
CA LEU A 91 -31.66 -32.42 27.10
C LEU A 91 -33.08 -32.10 27.56
N ARG A 92 -33.26 -30.97 28.27
CA ARG A 92 -34.53 -30.43 28.75
C ARG A 92 -34.64 -28.95 28.38
N ASP A 93 -35.88 -28.45 28.31
CA ASP A 93 -36.15 -27.04 28.00
C ASP A 93 -35.64 -26.08 29.08
N GLU A 94 -35.59 -26.53 30.34
CA GLU A 94 -35.05 -25.79 31.50
C GLU A 94 -33.54 -26.04 31.73
N GLY A 95 -32.87 -26.74 30.82
CA GLY A 95 -31.46 -27.05 30.87
C GLY A 95 -30.55 -25.83 30.62
N PRO A 96 -29.22 -26.01 30.69
CA PRO A 96 -28.28 -24.95 30.38
C PRO A 96 -28.42 -24.51 28.95
N ALA A 97 -28.02 -23.25 28.66
CA ALA A 97 -28.02 -22.75 27.30
C ALA A 97 -27.11 -23.61 26.38
N ARG A 98 -27.59 -23.87 25.15
CA ARG A 98 -26.79 -24.56 24.14
C ARG A 98 -25.53 -23.74 23.82
N SER A 99 -24.38 -24.41 23.82
CA SER A 99 -23.09 -23.81 23.49
C SER A 99 -22.32 -24.73 22.53
N ARG A 100 -21.75 -24.19 21.47
CA ARG A 100 -20.98 -24.96 20.50
C ARG A 100 -19.73 -24.16 20.13
N LYS A 101 -18.63 -24.51 20.77
CA LYS A 101 -17.31 -23.89 20.52
C LYS A 101 -16.47 -24.80 19.67
N VAL A 102 -15.89 -24.22 18.64
CA VAL A 102 -15.00 -24.91 17.69
C VAL A 102 -13.73 -24.09 17.57
N ALA A 103 -12.59 -24.70 17.85
CA ALA A 103 -11.29 -24.08 17.60
C ALA A 103 -10.57 -24.79 16.45
N LEU A 104 -10.05 -24.02 15.51
CA LEU A 104 -9.40 -24.48 14.28
C LEU A 104 -8.01 -23.88 14.15
N VAL A 105 -7.08 -24.62 13.56
CA VAL A 105 -5.77 -24.11 13.15
C VAL A 105 -5.67 -24.21 11.64
N LEU A 106 -5.65 -23.06 10.97
CA LEU A 106 -5.65 -22.96 9.51
C LEU A 106 -4.25 -22.58 9.02
N ASP A 107 -3.58 -23.50 8.32
CA ASP A 107 -2.38 -23.20 7.56
C ASP A 107 -2.72 -22.64 6.16
N ASP A 108 -1.70 -22.30 5.37
CA ASP A 108 -1.87 -21.76 4.02
C ASP A 108 -2.61 -22.71 3.08
N LYS A 109 -2.37 -24.03 3.20
CA LYS A 109 -2.97 -25.05 2.33
C LYS A 109 -4.46 -25.21 2.62
N ILE A 110 -4.82 -25.36 3.89
CA ILE A 110 -6.20 -25.48 4.37
C ILE A 110 -6.98 -24.21 3.99
N ARG A 111 -6.41 -23.04 4.27
CA ARG A 111 -7.05 -21.74 3.99
C ARG A 111 -7.22 -21.50 2.49
N ALA A 112 -6.24 -21.84 1.65
CA ALA A 112 -6.34 -21.70 0.20
C ALA A 112 -7.46 -22.57 -0.39
N ALA A 113 -7.74 -23.73 0.19
CA ALA A 113 -8.85 -24.60 -0.22
C ALA A 113 -10.20 -24.06 0.27
N ALA A 114 -10.29 -23.60 1.52
CA ALA A 114 -11.54 -23.13 2.12
C ALA A 114 -11.93 -21.70 1.71
N MET A 115 -10.92 -20.81 1.55
CA MET A 115 -11.09 -19.37 1.33
C MET A 115 -10.06 -18.86 0.31
N PRO A 116 -10.16 -19.24 -0.98
CA PRO A 116 -9.16 -18.90 -2.00
C PRO A 116 -8.99 -17.40 -2.20
N GLY A 117 -10.03 -16.60 -1.95
CA GLY A 117 -9.98 -15.12 -2.02
C GLY A 117 -9.05 -14.46 -1.00
N LEU A 118 -8.71 -15.13 0.09
CA LEU A 118 -7.77 -14.61 1.11
C LEU A 118 -6.30 -14.90 0.77
N LYS A 119 -6.02 -15.73 -0.22
CA LYS A 119 -4.63 -16.12 -0.59
C LYS A 119 -3.69 -14.94 -0.84
N PRO A 120 -4.09 -13.88 -1.57
CA PRO A 120 -3.23 -12.71 -1.79
C PRO A 120 -3.09 -11.80 -0.56
N LEU A 121 -3.98 -11.94 0.43
CA LEU A 121 -4.09 -11.03 1.58
C LEU A 121 -3.47 -11.60 2.85
N LEU A 122 -3.44 -12.92 2.97
CA LEU A 122 -3.13 -13.59 4.23
C LEU A 122 -2.23 -14.81 3.98
N ALA A 123 -1.07 -14.85 4.64
CA ALA A 123 -0.12 -15.95 4.61
C ALA A 123 0.33 -16.33 6.02
N GLY A 124 0.60 -17.63 6.27
CA GLY A 124 0.98 -18.15 7.59
C GLY A 124 -0.18 -18.79 8.33
N THR A 125 0.03 -19.14 9.60
CA THR A 125 -0.93 -19.89 10.43
C THR A 125 -1.88 -18.94 11.16
N VAL A 126 -3.17 -19.27 11.12
CA VAL A 126 -4.25 -18.57 11.81
C VAL A 126 -4.96 -19.51 12.76
N LYS A 127 -5.16 -19.08 14.01
CA LYS A 127 -6.02 -19.80 14.96
C LYS A 127 -7.40 -19.15 14.95
N VAL A 128 -8.43 -19.94 14.70
CA VAL A 128 -9.82 -19.47 14.62
C VAL A 128 -10.63 -20.13 15.71
N ALA A 129 -11.40 -19.34 16.45
CA ALA A 129 -12.41 -19.83 17.37
C ALA A 129 -13.79 -19.38 16.89
N ILE A 130 -14.74 -20.31 16.86
CA ILE A 130 -16.13 -20.10 16.47
C ILE A 130 -16.99 -20.49 17.67
N ASP A 131 -17.88 -19.59 18.10
CA ASP A 131 -18.88 -19.84 19.12
C ASP A 131 -20.28 -19.64 18.52
N LYS A 132 -21.03 -20.73 18.39
CA LYS A 132 -22.39 -20.73 17.87
C LYS A 132 -23.40 -20.76 19.00
N ASN A 133 -24.12 -19.68 19.18
CA ASN A 133 -25.21 -19.55 20.13
C ASN A 133 -26.52 -20.14 19.58
N GLY A 134 -27.53 -20.28 20.42
CA GLY A 134 -28.84 -20.83 20.05
C GLY A 134 -29.62 -20.05 18.99
N SER A 135 -29.25 -18.76 18.73
CA SER A 135 -29.87 -17.90 17.71
C SER A 135 -29.47 -18.21 16.27
N GLY A 136 -28.45 -19.05 16.08
CA GLY A 136 -27.92 -19.38 14.73
C GLY A 136 -26.75 -18.51 14.28
N ASP A 137 -26.49 -17.39 14.95
CA ASP A 137 -25.35 -16.54 14.70
C ASP A 137 -24.06 -17.16 15.24
N GLN A 138 -22.95 -16.90 14.55
CA GLN A 138 -21.64 -17.41 14.92
C GLN A 138 -20.70 -16.25 15.25
N ASN A 139 -20.27 -16.19 16.51
CA ASN A 139 -19.18 -15.30 16.91
C ASN A 139 -17.86 -15.94 16.49
N VAL A 140 -17.11 -15.26 15.67
CA VAL A 140 -15.83 -15.72 15.15
C VAL A 140 -14.73 -14.82 15.66
N SER A 141 -13.66 -15.42 16.17
CA SER A 141 -12.41 -14.73 16.48
C SER A 141 -11.24 -15.44 15.81
N ALA A 142 -10.28 -14.68 15.31
CA ALA A 142 -9.10 -15.20 14.63
C ALA A 142 -7.83 -14.50 15.12
N ASP A 143 -6.90 -15.27 15.70
CA ASP A 143 -5.57 -14.79 16.06
C ASP A 143 -4.67 -14.82 14.81
N LEU A 144 -4.25 -13.63 14.38
CA LEU A 144 -3.40 -13.39 13.22
C LEU A 144 -1.95 -13.11 13.59
N THR A 145 -1.54 -13.33 14.84
CA THR A 145 -0.18 -13.02 15.31
C THR A 145 0.87 -13.70 14.44
N ASN A 146 0.68 -14.97 14.09
CA ASN A 146 1.61 -15.76 13.29
C ASN A 146 1.35 -15.67 11.78
N ALA A 147 0.40 -14.85 11.36
CA ALA A 147 0.10 -14.62 9.97
C ALA A 147 0.69 -13.29 9.47
N ARG A 148 1.03 -13.23 8.20
CA ARG A 148 1.32 -12.00 7.46
C ARG A 148 0.02 -11.52 6.80
N LEU A 149 -0.30 -10.25 6.98
CA LEU A 149 -1.36 -9.56 6.25
C LEU A 149 -0.74 -8.63 5.22
N ASP A 150 -1.24 -8.68 4.00
CA ASP A 150 -0.88 -7.75 2.92
C ASP A 150 -2.16 -7.12 2.37
N ILE A 151 -2.21 -5.79 2.28
CA ILE A 151 -3.26 -5.03 1.62
C ILE A 151 -2.60 -4.26 0.47
N PRO A 152 -2.35 -4.91 -0.68
CA PRO A 152 -1.52 -4.35 -1.74
C PRO A 152 -2.02 -3.01 -2.27
N TRP A 153 -3.33 -2.85 -2.45
CA TRP A 153 -3.95 -1.61 -2.94
C TRP A 153 -3.84 -0.43 -1.96
N ALA A 154 -3.61 -0.68 -0.67
CA ALA A 154 -3.31 0.35 0.34
C ALA A 154 -1.80 0.53 0.55
N GLY A 155 -0.95 -0.31 -0.07
CA GLY A 155 0.48 -0.34 0.17
C GLY A 155 0.86 -0.70 1.61
N TRP A 156 -0.04 -1.40 2.34
CA TRP A 156 0.13 -1.70 3.75
C TRP A 156 0.32 -3.20 4.00
N SER A 157 1.18 -3.53 4.95
CA SER A 157 1.39 -4.91 5.36
C SER A 157 1.74 -5.04 6.84
N LYS A 158 1.35 -6.17 7.43
CA LYS A 158 1.70 -6.62 8.76
C LYS A 158 2.55 -7.89 8.66
N GLY A 159 3.72 -7.92 9.24
CA GLY A 159 4.57 -9.12 9.31
C GLY A 159 4.05 -10.17 10.28
N ALA A 160 4.48 -11.42 10.11
CA ALA A 160 4.31 -12.47 11.11
C ALA A 160 5.03 -12.09 12.42
N GLY A 161 4.48 -12.49 13.57
CA GLY A 161 4.99 -12.12 14.90
C GLY A 161 4.44 -10.78 15.44
N VAL A 162 3.75 -9.98 14.62
CA VAL A 162 3.04 -8.78 15.09
C VAL A 162 1.64 -9.19 15.58
N PRO A 163 1.29 -8.94 16.85
CA PRO A 163 -0.03 -9.28 17.38
C PRO A 163 -1.15 -8.59 16.60
N ALA A 164 -2.14 -9.36 16.21
CA ALA A 164 -3.39 -8.88 15.63
C ALA A 164 -4.50 -9.90 15.83
N ASN A 165 -5.70 -9.41 16.02
CA ASN A 165 -6.90 -10.22 16.18
C ASN A 165 -8.01 -9.73 15.26
N VAL A 166 -8.83 -10.63 14.74
CA VAL A 166 -10.06 -10.31 14.02
C VAL A 166 -11.23 -10.91 14.75
N THR A 167 -12.28 -10.13 14.94
CA THR A 167 -13.57 -10.59 15.46
C THR A 167 -14.71 -10.14 14.57
N PHE A 168 -15.76 -10.96 14.45
CA PHE A 168 -16.99 -10.61 13.76
C PHE A 168 -18.11 -11.57 14.14
N VAL A 169 -19.35 -11.14 13.88
CA VAL A 169 -20.53 -12.01 13.94
C VAL A 169 -20.87 -12.45 12.52
N MET A 170 -20.89 -13.76 12.27
CA MET A 170 -21.22 -14.32 10.98
C MET A 170 -22.66 -14.83 10.97
N THR A 171 -23.45 -14.31 10.05
CA THR A 171 -24.84 -14.76 9.80
C THR A 171 -24.95 -15.22 8.36
N LYS A 172 -25.56 -16.38 8.11
CA LYS A 172 -25.81 -16.92 6.77
C LYS A 172 -27.29 -17.00 6.49
N SER A 173 -27.72 -16.43 5.36
CA SER A 173 -29.08 -16.48 4.87
C SER A 173 -29.06 -16.81 3.36
N GLY A 174 -29.39 -18.04 3.02
CA GLY A 174 -29.26 -18.54 1.64
C GLY A 174 -27.83 -18.43 1.14
N ASP A 175 -27.65 -17.74 0.02
CA ASP A 175 -26.35 -17.50 -0.63
C ASP A 175 -25.57 -16.30 -0.03
N THR A 176 -26.20 -15.56 0.88
CA THR A 176 -25.63 -14.36 1.50
C THR A 176 -25.00 -14.70 2.84
N THR A 177 -23.74 -14.31 3.01
CA THR A 177 -23.03 -14.35 4.30
C THR A 177 -22.69 -12.91 4.71
N THR A 178 -23.17 -12.52 5.88
CA THR A 178 -22.89 -11.21 6.47
C THR A 178 -21.92 -11.38 7.63
N LEU A 179 -20.84 -10.58 7.62
CA LEU A 179 -19.90 -10.42 8.74
C LEU A 179 -20.18 -9.05 9.34
N SER A 180 -20.99 -9.01 10.40
CA SER A 180 -21.27 -7.78 11.15
C SER A 180 -20.29 -7.64 12.29
N ASP A 181 -20.19 -6.43 12.85
CA ASP A 181 -19.29 -6.10 13.94
C ASP A 181 -17.84 -6.54 13.66
N PHE A 182 -17.45 -6.44 12.36
CA PHE A 182 -16.10 -6.76 11.95
C PHE A 182 -15.12 -5.79 12.61
N ASN A 183 -14.19 -6.34 13.36
CA ASN A 183 -13.12 -5.61 14.02
C ASN A 183 -11.79 -6.33 13.77
N LEU A 184 -10.85 -5.67 13.09
CA LEU A 184 -9.45 -6.04 13.04
C LEU A 184 -8.71 -5.12 14.00
N ASP A 185 -8.10 -5.68 15.04
CA ASP A 185 -7.36 -4.93 16.05
C ASP A 185 -5.90 -5.39 16.10
N GLY A 186 -5.00 -4.42 16.12
CA GLY A 186 -3.58 -4.57 16.32
C GLY A 186 -3.04 -3.39 17.15
N LYS A 187 -1.79 -3.49 17.60
CA LYS A 187 -1.21 -2.47 18.50
C LYS A 187 -1.23 -1.05 17.91
N THR A 188 -1.11 -0.91 16.59
CA THR A 188 -0.95 0.39 15.89
C THR A 188 -1.90 0.56 14.72
N PHE A 189 -2.81 -0.36 14.50
CA PHE A 189 -3.77 -0.34 13.40
C PHE A 189 -5.08 -0.96 13.84
N SER A 190 -6.18 -0.50 13.27
CA SER A 190 -7.52 -1.08 13.48
C SER A 190 -8.41 -0.84 12.27
N VAL A 191 -9.38 -1.74 12.08
CA VAL A 191 -10.44 -1.58 11.06
C VAL A 191 -11.76 -2.05 11.66
N ASP A 192 -12.77 -1.19 11.67
CA ASP A 192 -14.11 -1.48 12.17
C ASP A 192 -15.13 -1.41 11.04
N GLY A 193 -16.04 -2.38 10.96
CA GLY A 193 -17.06 -2.33 9.92
C GLY A 193 -17.89 -3.58 9.72
N SER A 194 -18.29 -3.82 8.47
CA SER A 194 -19.06 -4.99 8.06
C SER A 194 -18.73 -5.42 6.63
N ILE A 195 -18.90 -6.70 6.34
CA ILE A 195 -18.63 -7.30 5.03
C ILE A 195 -19.83 -8.16 4.63
N VAL A 196 -20.25 -8.08 3.38
CA VAL A 196 -21.30 -8.92 2.80
C VAL A 196 -20.72 -9.70 1.62
N LEU A 197 -20.85 -11.01 1.70
CA LEU A 197 -20.48 -11.94 0.64
C LEU A 197 -21.75 -12.55 0.02
N VAL A 198 -21.76 -12.73 -1.30
CA VAL A 198 -22.81 -13.45 -2.02
C VAL A 198 -22.13 -14.56 -2.81
N ASN A 199 -22.58 -15.80 -2.61
CA ASN A 199 -21.94 -17.00 -3.18
C ASN A 199 -20.42 -17.05 -2.86
N GLY A 200 -20.01 -16.59 -1.66
CA GLY A 200 -18.62 -16.55 -1.22
C GLY A 200 -17.77 -15.43 -1.85
N ALA A 201 -18.32 -14.62 -2.75
CA ALA A 201 -17.63 -13.47 -3.35
C ALA A 201 -18.01 -12.16 -2.66
N LEU A 202 -17.07 -11.22 -2.55
CA LEU A 202 -17.34 -9.90 -2.00
C LEU A 202 -18.42 -9.18 -2.80
N SER A 203 -19.52 -8.84 -2.13
CA SER A 203 -20.61 -8.01 -2.66
C SER A 203 -20.45 -6.56 -2.22
N SER A 204 -20.26 -6.35 -0.94
CA SER A 204 -19.97 -5.02 -0.38
C SER A 204 -19.20 -5.13 0.94
N ALA A 205 -18.48 -4.07 1.27
CA ALA A 205 -17.90 -3.87 2.60
C ALA A 205 -18.08 -2.40 2.99
N ARG A 206 -18.29 -2.15 4.26
CA ARG A 206 -18.36 -0.81 4.82
C ARG A 206 -17.55 -0.78 6.09
N PHE A 207 -16.48 -0.03 6.06
CA PHE A 207 -15.60 0.19 7.20
C PHE A 207 -15.80 1.63 7.68
N SER A 208 -16.37 1.76 8.87
CA SER A 208 -16.64 3.07 9.48
C SER A 208 -15.40 3.74 10.02
N LYS A 209 -14.37 2.95 10.31
CA LYS A 209 -13.07 3.41 10.77
C LYS A 209 -11.97 2.52 10.22
N VAL A 210 -11.00 3.14 9.58
CA VAL A 210 -9.79 2.49 9.06
C VAL A 210 -8.59 3.29 9.52
N THR A 211 -7.74 2.66 10.34
CA THR A 211 -6.49 3.20 10.86
C THR A 211 -5.41 2.17 10.56
N LEU A 212 -4.82 2.19 9.37
CA LEU A 212 -3.75 1.26 8.99
C LEU A 212 -2.37 1.80 9.39
N ASN A 213 -2.18 3.11 9.26
CA ASN A 213 -0.98 3.81 9.68
C ASN A 213 -1.31 4.76 10.84
N ARG A 214 -0.28 5.15 11.58
CA ARG A 214 -0.47 6.09 12.68
C ARG A 214 -0.98 7.43 12.15
N GLY A 215 -2.16 7.83 12.61
CA GLY A 215 -2.80 9.10 12.25
C GLY A 215 -3.81 8.98 11.10
N ASP A 216 -4.02 7.78 10.53
CA ASP A 216 -5.15 7.55 9.62
C ASP A 216 -6.48 7.65 10.37
N ASP A 217 -7.43 8.30 9.76
CA ASP A 217 -8.81 8.46 10.24
C ASP A 217 -9.73 8.59 9.03
N VAL A 218 -10.05 7.45 8.42
CA VAL A 218 -10.88 7.37 7.22
C VAL A 218 -11.94 6.28 7.34
N ALA A 219 -13.05 6.47 6.66
CA ALA A 219 -14.05 5.47 6.37
C ALA A 219 -13.89 4.98 4.93
N VAL A 220 -14.13 3.70 4.69
CA VAL A 220 -14.00 3.09 3.36
C VAL A 220 -15.26 2.28 3.06
N SER A 221 -15.87 2.52 1.93
CA SER A 221 -16.94 1.66 1.40
C SER A 221 -16.53 1.02 0.08
N VAL A 222 -16.83 -0.25 -0.06
CA VAL A 222 -16.57 -1.04 -1.26
C VAL A 222 -17.89 -1.65 -1.72
N LYS A 223 -18.21 -1.51 -3.01
CA LYS A 223 -19.40 -2.12 -3.62
C LYS A 223 -19.03 -2.77 -4.93
N ARG A 224 -19.57 -3.95 -5.18
CA ARG A 224 -19.45 -4.58 -6.48
C ARG A 224 -20.17 -3.74 -7.54
N SER A 225 -19.49 -3.48 -8.64
CA SER A 225 -20.01 -2.70 -9.77
C SER A 225 -19.70 -3.44 -11.09
N GLY A 226 -20.68 -4.11 -11.64
CA GLY A 226 -20.49 -4.98 -12.80
C GLY A 226 -19.50 -6.11 -12.51
N LYS A 227 -18.40 -6.17 -13.28
CA LYS A 227 -17.31 -7.13 -13.08
C LYS A 227 -16.23 -6.64 -12.12
N GLY A 228 -16.36 -5.44 -11.57
CA GLY A 228 -15.35 -4.82 -10.72
C GLY A 228 -15.91 -4.23 -9.43
N TYR A 229 -15.23 -3.23 -8.89
CA TYR A 229 -15.57 -2.61 -7.61
C TYR A 229 -15.54 -1.09 -7.69
N ALA A 230 -16.48 -0.46 -6.98
CA ALA A 230 -16.47 0.96 -6.65
C ALA A 230 -16.02 1.10 -5.18
N VAL A 231 -15.04 1.96 -4.95
CA VAL A 231 -14.47 2.24 -3.63
C VAL A 231 -14.62 3.72 -3.33
N ASP A 232 -15.23 4.03 -2.19
CA ASP A 232 -15.37 5.39 -1.68
C ASP A 232 -14.57 5.52 -0.38
N ILE A 233 -13.72 6.52 -0.30
CA ILE A 233 -12.88 6.83 0.87
C ILE A 233 -13.22 8.23 1.35
N SER A 234 -13.51 8.40 2.63
CA SER A 234 -13.77 9.72 3.21
C SER A 234 -13.23 9.80 4.62
N GLY A 235 -12.76 10.98 5.05
CA GLY A 235 -12.30 11.16 6.42
C GLY A 235 -11.37 12.33 6.65
N ASN A 236 -10.87 12.40 7.88
CA ASN A 236 -10.09 13.54 8.36
C ASN A 236 -8.61 13.48 7.98
N ALA A 237 -8.03 12.27 7.94
CA ALA A 237 -6.58 12.12 7.72
C ALA A 237 -6.21 10.78 7.08
N LEU A 238 -5.22 10.80 6.18
CA LEU A 238 -4.66 9.62 5.54
C LEU A 238 -3.16 9.78 5.33
N ASP A 239 -2.39 8.77 5.70
CA ASP A 239 -0.96 8.66 5.36
C ASP A 239 -0.81 8.12 3.93
N ALA A 240 -0.46 9.01 2.99
CA ALA A 240 -0.32 8.68 1.58
C ALA A 240 1.06 8.08 1.22
N ARG A 241 2.03 8.03 2.15
CA ARG A 241 3.41 7.62 1.84
C ARG A 241 3.53 6.22 1.28
N SER A 242 2.74 5.28 1.78
CA SER A 242 2.72 3.91 1.26
C SER A 242 2.17 3.85 -0.17
N LEU A 243 1.11 4.59 -0.45
CA LEU A 243 0.52 4.72 -1.79
C LEU A 243 1.49 5.41 -2.75
N ILE A 244 2.12 6.52 -2.32
CA ILE A 244 3.12 7.24 -3.13
C ILE A 244 4.26 6.29 -3.51
N LYS A 245 4.82 5.53 -2.56
CA LYS A 245 5.87 4.53 -2.86
C LYS A 245 5.42 3.52 -3.91
N GLN A 246 4.20 3.04 -3.82
CA GLN A 246 3.66 2.07 -4.78
C GLN A 246 3.52 2.65 -6.19
N PHE A 247 3.09 3.92 -6.30
CA PHE A 247 2.95 4.59 -7.60
C PHE A 247 4.26 5.13 -8.18
N THR A 248 5.24 5.44 -7.34
CA THR A 248 6.55 5.96 -7.78
C THR A 248 7.59 4.87 -8.01
N SER A 249 7.49 3.75 -7.29
CA SER A 249 8.28 2.55 -7.60
C SER A 249 7.65 1.87 -8.81
N ASP A 250 8.25 2.02 -9.97
CA ASP A 250 7.91 1.30 -11.20
C ASP A 250 8.23 -0.22 -11.14
N VAL A 251 8.38 -0.77 -9.96
CA VAL A 251 8.40 -2.21 -9.79
C VAL A 251 7.01 -2.71 -10.18
N ASP A 252 6.94 -3.71 -11.04
CA ASP A 252 5.77 -4.50 -11.47
C ASP A 252 4.95 -5.10 -10.29
N THR A 253 4.79 -4.34 -9.22
CA THR A 253 3.88 -4.58 -8.09
C THR A 253 2.49 -4.01 -8.33
N ALA A 254 2.18 -3.47 -9.53
CA ALA A 254 0.82 -3.64 -9.98
C ALA A 254 0.62 -5.15 -9.93
N THR A 255 0.12 -5.66 -8.79
CA THR A 255 -0.50 -6.97 -8.72
C THR A 255 -1.13 -7.15 -10.08
N LYS A 256 -0.58 -8.09 -10.86
CA LYS A 256 -1.29 -8.61 -12.02
C LYS A 256 -2.60 -9.08 -11.40
N THR A 257 -3.55 -8.18 -11.28
CA THR A 257 -4.94 -8.54 -11.20
C THR A 257 -5.14 -9.31 -12.48
N THR A 258 -5.03 -10.61 -12.36
CA THR A 258 -5.27 -11.58 -13.42
C THR A 258 -6.75 -11.54 -13.84
N GLY A 259 -7.37 -10.36 -13.76
CA GLY A 259 -8.74 -10.08 -14.12
C GLY A 259 -8.84 -8.74 -14.83
N SER A 260 -9.66 -8.68 -15.85
CA SER A 260 -10.10 -7.44 -16.51
C SER A 260 -11.07 -6.63 -15.63
N ASP A 261 -11.02 -6.80 -14.30
CA ASP A 261 -11.96 -6.19 -13.38
C ASP A 261 -11.73 -4.68 -13.33
N ALA A 262 -12.81 -3.94 -13.52
CA ALA A 262 -12.79 -2.49 -13.44
C ALA A 262 -12.75 -2.06 -11.96
N ILE A 263 -11.97 -1.04 -11.65
CA ILE A 263 -11.99 -0.38 -10.35
C ILE A 263 -12.29 1.10 -10.55
N SER A 264 -13.17 1.65 -9.72
CA SER A 264 -13.34 3.08 -9.54
C SER A 264 -13.10 3.44 -8.08
N VAL A 265 -12.35 4.50 -7.85
CA VAL A 265 -12.06 5.01 -6.51
C VAL A 265 -12.43 6.48 -6.47
N SER A 266 -13.26 6.86 -5.52
CA SER A 266 -13.43 8.26 -5.13
C SER A 266 -12.86 8.47 -3.73
N ALA A 267 -12.21 9.62 -3.50
CA ALA A 267 -11.73 9.96 -2.17
C ALA A 267 -11.98 11.45 -1.87
N ASP A 268 -12.42 11.71 -0.64
CA ASP A 268 -12.58 13.03 -0.05
C ASP A 268 -11.95 13.01 1.35
N VAL A 269 -10.74 13.58 1.47
CA VAL A 269 -9.94 13.51 2.70
C VAL A 269 -9.38 14.88 3.04
N ASP A 270 -9.61 15.31 4.29
CA ASP A 270 -9.24 16.65 4.72
C ASP A 270 -7.73 16.87 4.76
N ARG A 271 -6.95 15.88 5.18
CA ARG A 271 -5.49 15.98 5.33
C ARG A 271 -4.78 14.72 4.86
N LEU A 272 -3.78 14.89 3.99
CA LEU A 272 -2.87 13.84 3.57
C LEU A 272 -1.48 14.12 4.10
N THR A 273 -0.82 13.08 4.63
CA THR A 273 0.59 13.12 5.01
C THR A 273 1.44 12.49 3.89
N GLY A 274 2.39 13.24 3.40
CA GLY A 274 3.38 12.82 2.42
C GLY A 274 4.76 12.62 3.04
N PHE A 275 5.80 12.71 2.20
CA PHE A 275 7.19 12.67 2.62
C PHE A 275 7.70 14.06 3.05
N HIS A 276 8.86 14.09 3.71
CA HIS A 276 9.55 15.32 4.14
C HIS A 276 8.65 16.26 4.96
N ASP A 277 7.79 15.67 5.83
CA ASP A 277 6.82 16.36 6.67
C ASP A 277 5.81 17.23 5.89
N GLU A 278 5.73 17.03 4.56
CA GLU A 278 4.79 17.76 3.73
C GLU A 278 3.37 17.19 3.87
N GLN A 279 2.40 18.10 3.95
CA GLN A 279 0.99 17.77 4.05
C GLN A 279 0.20 18.47 2.96
N LEU A 280 -0.79 17.78 2.43
CA LEU A 280 -1.81 18.35 1.56
C LEU A 280 -3.15 18.34 2.26
N SER A 281 -4.01 19.29 1.94
CA SER A 281 -5.37 19.38 2.48
C SER A 281 -6.41 19.33 1.37
N ASN A 282 -7.66 19.01 1.77
CA ASN A 282 -8.84 19.01 0.91
C ASN A 282 -8.66 18.15 -0.36
N LEU A 283 -8.15 16.92 -0.19
CA LEU A 283 -8.04 15.99 -1.30
C LEU A 283 -9.41 15.63 -1.85
N LYS A 284 -9.58 15.78 -3.16
CA LYS A 284 -10.64 15.16 -3.94
C LYS A 284 -10.01 14.36 -5.07
N LEU A 285 -10.26 13.05 -5.07
CA LEU A 285 -9.74 12.11 -6.04
C LEU A 285 -10.88 11.38 -6.73
N ASP A 286 -10.86 11.34 -8.07
CA ASP A 286 -11.61 10.40 -8.88
C ASP A 286 -10.62 9.59 -9.72
N TYR A 287 -10.61 8.30 -9.54
CA TYR A 287 -9.74 7.36 -10.25
C TYR A 287 -10.55 6.22 -10.85
N SER A 288 -10.22 5.82 -12.06
CA SER A 288 -10.79 4.62 -12.68
C SER A 288 -9.76 3.89 -13.52
N ALA A 289 -9.77 2.55 -13.41
CA ALA A 289 -8.89 1.68 -14.18
C ALA A 289 -9.57 0.36 -14.53
N ALA A 290 -9.06 -0.33 -15.54
CA ALA A 290 -9.43 -1.69 -15.88
C ALA A 290 -8.14 -2.48 -16.18
N GLY A 291 -7.84 -3.48 -15.34
CA GLY A 291 -6.54 -4.13 -15.32
C GLY A 291 -5.42 -3.11 -15.06
N SER A 292 -4.38 -3.08 -15.90
CA SER A 292 -3.28 -2.10 -15.84
C SER A 292 -3.59 -0.76 -16.51
N ARG A 293 -4.76 -0.62 -17.16
CA ARG A 293 -5.13 0.58 -17.92
C ARG A 293 -5.85 1.59 -17.03
N VAL A 294 -5.24 2.76 -16.81
CA VAL A 294 -5.89 3.91 -16.17
C VAL A 294 -6.82 4.59 -17.18
N ASN A 295 -8.11 4.61 -16.90
CA ASN A 295 -9.14 5.21 -17.76
C ASN A 295 -9.42 6.67 -17.39
N GLY A 296 -9.26 7.03 -16.12
CA GLY A 296 -9.46 8.38 -15.63
C GLY A 296 -8.72 8.62 -14.31
N LEU A 297 -8.20 9.83 -14.16
CA LEU A 297 -7.61 10.34 -12.93
C LEU A 297 -7.92 11.83 -12.84
N LYS A 298 -8.51 12.26 -11.73
CA LYS A 298 -8.66 13.67 -11.36
C LYS A 298 -8.28 13.81 -9.91
N VAL A 299 -7.33 14.68 -9.63
CA VAL A 299 -6.89 15.01 -8.27
C VAL A 299 -7.00 16.50 -8.08
N ARG A 300 -7.57 16.92 -6.98
CA ARG A 300 -7.51 18.29 -6.47
C ARG A 300 -7.09 18.24 -5.01
N ALA A 301 -6.15 19.07 -4.65
CA ALA A 301 -5.70 19.22 -3.27
C ALA A 301 -5.15 20.63 -3.07
N THR A 302 -4.83 20.97 -1.83
CA THR A 302 -4.23 22.26 -1.46
C THR A 302 -2.94 21.98 -0.70
N ALA A 303 -1.84 22.59 -1.11
CA ALA A 303 -0.57 22.55 -0.38
C ALA A 303 -0.65 23.32 0.94
N SER A 304 0.29 23.10 1.85
CA SER A 304 0.42 23.83 3.13
C SER A 304 0.58 25.35 2.93
N SER A 305 1.11 25.79 1.80
CA SER A 305 1.19 27.19 1.38
C SER A 305 -0.13 27.81 0.92
N GLY A 306 -1.22 27.04 0.83
CA GLY A 306 -2.49 27.46 0.25
C GLY A 306 -2.57 27.31 -1.28
N ALA A 307 -1.51 26.85 -1.94
CA ALA A 307 -1.49 26.67 -3.38
C ALA A 307 -2.35 25.48 -3.82
N ALA A 308 -3.21 25.69 -4.82
CA ALA A 308 -3.99 24.61 -5.42
C ALA A 308 -3.11 23.65 -6.22
N ILE A 309 -3.42 22.38 -6.14
CA ILE A 309 -2.82 21.29 -6.90
C ILE A 309 -3.91 20.63 -7.73
N THR A 310 -3.68 20.49 -9.03
CA THR A 310 -4.58 19.77 -9.92
C THR A 310 -3.80 18.76 -10.76
N ILE A 311 -4.29 17.53 -10.81
CA ILE A 311 -3.76 16.49 -11.70
C ILE A 311 -4.95 15.90 -12.47
N SER A 312 -4.81 15.71 -13.76
CA SER A 312 -5.83 15.06 -14.57
C SER A 312 -5.22 14.17 -15.63
N ASN A 313 -5.84 13.01 -15.84
CA ASN A 313 -5.57 12.15 -16.97
C ASN A 313 -6.82 12.12 -17.86
N THR A 314 -6.63 12.30 -19.16
CA THR A 314 -7.67 12.12 -20.17
C THR A 314 -7.28 10.98 -21.08
N THR A 315 -8.25 10.10 -21.38
CA THR A 315 -8.04 8.94 -22.24
C THR A 315 -9.12 8.92 -23.32
N GLY A 316 -8.74 8.79 -24.58
CA GLY A 316 -9.67 8.72 -25.71
C GLY A 316 -8.96 8.42 -27.01
N ALA A 317 -9.64 7.77 -27.97
CA ALA A 317 -9.14 7.46 -29.32
C ALA A 317 -7.74 6.80 -29.34
N GLY A 318 -7.44 5.90 -28.39
CA GLY A 318 -6.13 5.22 -28.30
C GLY A 318 -5.00 6.08 -27.75
N GLN A 319 -5.28 7.30 -27.30
CA GLN A 319 -4.33 8.24 -26.71
C GLN A 319 -4.67 8.49 -25.25
N ARG A 320 -3.66 8.87 -24.45
CA ARG A 320 -3.80 9.38 -23.09
C ARG A 320 -2.96 10.62 -22.89
N ALA A 321 -3.45 11.52 -22.04
CA ALA A 321 -2.71 12.71 -21.64
C ALA A 321 -2.75 12.86 -20.11
N LEU A 322 -1.63 13.24 -19.51
CA LEU A 322 -1.48 13.54 -18.09
C LEU A 322 -1.07 15.01 -17.94
N ASN A 323 -1.88 15.76 -17.21
CA ASN A 323 -1.61 17.16 -16.91
C ASN A 323 -1.53 17.35 -15.39
N MET A 324 -0.59 18.18 -14.94
CA MET A 324 -0.44 18.59 -13.54
C MET A 324 -0.13 20.08 -13.48
N GLN A 325 -0.72 20.78 -12.54
CA GLN A 325 -0.48 22.20 -12.27
C GLN A 325 -0.49 22.48 -10.76
N SER A 326 0.43 23.35 -10.34
CA SER A 326 0.40 23.96 -9.01
C SER A 326 1.17 25.28 -8.98
N ALA A 327 0.84 26.12 -8.01
CA ALA A 327 1.61 27.31 -7.67
C ALA A 327 2.68 27.04 -6.59
N ASP A 328 2.83 25.80 -6.11
CA ASP A 328 3.88 25.37 -5.20
C ASP A 328 4.49 24.04 -5.66
N ALA A 329 5.48 24.15 -6.54
CA ALA A 329 6.21 23.01 -7.08
C ALA A 329 6.99 22.27 -5.99
N GLY A 330 7.61 23.01 -5.06
CA GLY A 330 8.39 22.45 -3.97
C GLY A 330 7.56 21.53 -3.08
N ALA A 331 6.35 21.95 -2.69
CA ALA A 331 5.45 21.14 -1.89
C ALA A 331 5.12 19.80 -2.58
N ILE A 332 4.79 19.82 -3.87
CA ILE A 332 4.49 18.59 -4.63
C ILE A 332 5.70 17.65 -4.67
N LEU A 333 6.89 18.18 -4.97
CA LEU A 333 8.09 17.37 -5.12
C LEU A 333 8.53 16.74 -3.79
N ARG A 334 8.40 17.49 -2.69
CA ARG A 334 8.64 16.95 -1.33
C ARG A 334 7.57 15.93 -0.95
N PHE A 335 6.29 16.25 -1.14
CA PHE A 335 5.18 15.34 -0.83
C PHE A 335 5.35 13.98 -1.54
N LEU A 336 5.73 13.99 -2.81
CA LEU A 336 5.92 12.78 -3.64
C LEU A 336 7.28 12.10 -3.45
N ASN A 337 8.17 12.63 -2.59
CA ASN A 337 9.55 12.15 -2.43
C ASN A 337 10.38 12.15 -3.72
N ILE A 338 10.12 13.13 -4.59
CA ILE A 338 10.85 13.30 -5.86
C ILE A 338 12.09 14.16 -5.66
N TYR A 339 11.95 15.29 -4.94
CA TYR A 339 13.07 16.19 -4.65
C TYR A 339 12.78 17.04 -3.41
N GLU A 340 13.62 16.91 -2.39
CA GLU A 340 13.40 17.52 -1.07
C GLU A 340 13.88 18.97 -0.94
N HIS A 341 14.81 19.40 -1.81
CA HIS A 341 15.49 20.69 -1.70
C HIS A 341 14.82 21.83 -2.48
N MET A 342 13.60 21.65 -2.99
CA MET A 342 12.88 22.71 -3.70
C MET A 342 11.85 23.38 -2.81
N GLU A 343 11.81 24.72 -2.82
CA GLU A 343 10.84 25.54 -2.14
C GLU A 343 10.08 26.45 -3.12
N GLY A 344 8.74 26.47 -2.98
CA GLY A 344 7.85 27.32 -3.75
C GLY A 344 7.87 27.03 -5.26
N GLY A 345 7.55 28.05 -6.04
CA GLY A 345 7.55 28.00 -7.48
C GLY A 345 6.29 27.41 -8.11
N THR A 346 6.02 27.80 -9.35
CA THR A 346 4.94 27.17 -10.13
C THR A 346 5.46 25.93 -10.85
N ILE A 347 4.58 24.97 -11.10
CA ILE A 347 4.87 23.82 -11.95
C ILE A 347 3.71 23.53 -12.89
N THR A 348 4.03 23.25 -14.16
CA THR A 348 3.11 22.65 -15.12
C THR A 348 3.77 21.45 -15.75
N LEU A 349 3.06 20.32 -15.77
CA LEU A 349 3.45 19.10 -16.47
C LEU A 349 2.38 18.78 -17.51
N ALA A 350 2.77 18.56 -18.74
CA ALA A 350 1.87 18.12 -19.81
C ALA A 350 2.54 16.99 -20.59
N LEU A 351 2.02 15.78 -20.42
CA LEU A 351 2.51 14.58 -21.10
C LEU A 351 1.38 13.96 -21.91
N ALA A 352 1.70 13.41 -23.08
CA ALA A 352 0.75 12.68 -23.93
C ALA A 352 1.44 11.49 -24.59
N GLY A 353 0.65 10.48 -24.98
CA GLY A 353 1.15 9.32 -25.69
C GLY A 353 0.08 8.27 -25.93
N PRO A 354 0.41 7.15 -26.59
CA PRO A 354 -0.50 6.03 -26.77
C PRO A 354 -1.01 5.48 -25.43
N SER A 355 -2.21 4.91 -25.44
CA SER A 355 -2.84 4.38 -24.21
C SER A 355 -2.01 3.30 -23.51
N ASP A 356 -1.22 2.54 -24.27
CA ASP A 356 -0.35 1.44 -23.85
C ASP A 356 1.16 1.72 -24.01
N GLY A 357 1.52 2.95 -24.45
CA GLY A 357 2.88 3.37 -24.69
C GLY A 357 3.45 4.35 -23.67
N SER A 358 4.64 4.88 -23.96
CA SER A 358 5.25 5.92 -23.12
C SER A 358 4.51 7.26 -23.26
N LEU A 359 4.55 8.06 -22.20
CA LEU A 359 4.07 9.42 -22.17
C LEU A 359 5.25 10.37 -22.44
N ARG A 360 5.08 11.29 -23.38
CA ARG A 360 6.08 12.29 -23.72
C ARG A 360 5.50 13.69 -23.61
N GLY A 361 6.34 14.64 -23.26
CA GLY A 361 5.92 16.01 -23.15
C GLY A 361 6.93 16.85 -22.39
N LYS A 362 6.44 17.81 -21.64
CA LYS A 362 7.29 18.79 -20.99
C LYS A 362 6.85 19.11 -19.56
N VAL A 363 7.82 19.53 -18.78
CA VAL A 363 7.63 20.18 -17.49
C VAL A 363 8.22 21.58 -17.54
N ASP A 364 7.45 22.55 -17.08
CA ASP A 364 7.86 23.94 -16.88
C ASP A 364 7.71 24.30 -15.41
N THR A 365 8.72 24.97 -14.86
CA THR A 365 8.70 25.51 -13.49
C THR A 365 9.17 26.96 -13.49
N SER A 366 8.70 27.78 -12.55
CA SER A 366 9.18 29.15 -12.41
C SER A 366 9.19 29.63 -10.95
N ASN A 367 10.06 30.60 -10.69
CA ASN A 367 10.15 31.35 -9.42
C ASN A 367 10.28 30.45 -8.17
N PHE A 368 11.24 29.55 -8.17
CA PHE A 368 11.52 28.64 -7.07
C PHE A 368 12.91 28.84 -6.47
N PHE A 369 13.12 28.25 -5.29
CA PHE A 369 14.42 28.18 -4.65
C PHE A 369 14.88 26.72 -4.54
N VAL A 370 16.19 26.53 -4.69
CA VAL A 370 16.88 25.29 -4.27
C VAL A 370 17.63 25.60 -2.99
N VAL A 371 17.35 24.82 -1.94
CA VAL A 371 17.78 25.09 -0.56
C VAL A 371 18.64 23.95 -0.06
N ASN A 372 19.83 24.28 0.45
CA ASN A 372 20.75 23.32 1.08
C ASN A 372 21.04 22.07 0.23
N GLU A 373 21.18 22.22 -1.10
CA GLU A 373 21.48 21.11 -2.01
C GLU A 373 22.98 20.73 -1.91
N PRO A 374 23.33 19.56 -1.36
CA PRO A 374 24.74 19.18 -1.15
C PRO A 374 25.53 19.02 -2.43
N LYS A 375 24.88 18.57 -3.52
CA LYS A 375 25.52 18.39 -4.83
C LYS A 375 25.87 19.73 -5.45
N LEU A 376 25.00 20.72 -5.30
CA LEU A 376 25.27 22.09 -5.74
C LEU A 376 26.45 22.70 -4.96
N ALA A 377 26.49 22.53 -3.65
CA ALA A 377 27.60 22.94 -2.80
C ALA A 377 28.91 22.27 -3.23
N SER A 378 28.89 20.97 -3.54
CA SER A 378 30.05 20.22 -4.03
C SER A 378 30.56 20.76 -5.37
N ILE A 379 29.67 21.01 -6.34
CA ILE A 379 30.05 21.59 -7.66
C ILE A 379 30.73 22.95 -7.49
N VAL A 380 30.20 23.80 -6.62
CA VAL A 380 30.73 25.17 -6.41
C VAL A 380 32.07 25.16 -5.66
N SER A 381 32.29 24.19 -4.78
CA SER A 381 33.56 24.05 -4.00
C SER A 381 34.64 23.27 -4.76
N THR A 382 34.37 22.68 -5.90
CA THR A 382 35.35 21.89 -6.68
C THR A 382 36.50 22.76 -7.16
N THR A 383 37.72 22.30 -6.92
CA THR A 383 38.95 22.92 -7.39
C THR A 383 39.43 22.21 -8.65
N PRO A 384 39.60 22.91 -9.78
CA PRO A 384 40.09 22.31 -11.02
C PRO A 384 41.51 21.77 -10.87
N ALA A 385 41.85 20.74 -11.62
CA ALA A 385 43.20 20.22 -11.71
C ALA A 385 44.12 21.27 -12.34
N GLY A 386 45.19 21.67 -11.62
CA GLY A 386 46.18 22.66 -12.10
C GLY A 386 45.87 24.13 -11.76
N ASP A 387 44.74 24.41 -11.12
CA ASP A 387 44.43 25.71 -10.51
C ASP A 387 44.13 25.50 -9.02
N ASN A 388 44.79 26.29 -8.17
CA ASN A 388 44.61 26.19 -6.70
C ASN A 388 43.35 26.92 -6.21
N ARG A 389 42.42 27.27 -7.11
CA ARG A 389 41.21 28.02 -6.78
C ARG A 389 39.96 27.22 -7.14
N SER A 390 39.07 27.11 -6.17
CA SER A 390 37.70 26.58 -6.42
C SER A 390 36.89 27.54 -7.31
N LEU A 391 35.82 27.05 -7.88
CA LEU A 391 34.90 27.87 -8.70
C LEU A 391 34.44 29.11 -7.92
N ASN A 392 34.14 28.98 -6.63
CA ASN A 392 33.74 30.08 -5.75
C ASN A 392 34.86 31.13 -5.57
N GLN A 393 36.11 30.69 -5.48
CA GLN A 393 37.29 31.58 -5.42
C GLN A 393 37.59 32.27 -6.76
N ALA A 394 37.41 31.54 -7.88
CA ALA A 394 37.63 32.07 -9.24
C ALA A 394 36.67 33.20 -9.59
N VAL A 395 35.42 33.15 -9.14
CA VAL A 395 34.41 34.20 -9.39
C VAL A 395 34.45 35.35 -8.40
N LYS A 396 35.46 35.40 -7.46
CA LYS A 396 35.56 36.44 -6.42
C LYS A 396 34.23 36.70 -5.67
N GLY A 397 33.28 35.79 -5.80
CA GLY A 397 31.95 35.94 -5.30
C GLY A 397 31.60 34.86 -4.29
N LYS A 398 30.97 35.23 -3.23
CA LYS A 398 30.29 34.32 -2.33
C LYS A 398 29.04 33.81 -3.04
N LEU A 399 29.16 32.74 -3.81
CA LEU A 399 27.99 31.97 -4.25
C LEU A 399 27.40 31.31 -3.02
N ASP A 400 26.41 31.95 -2.45
CA ASP A 400 25.61 31.33 -1.39
C ASP A 400 24.79 30.20 -1.99
N THR A 401 25.17 28.96 -1.63
CA THR A 401 24.47 27.73 -2.06
C THR A 401 23.42 27.28 -1.06
N SER A 402 23.26 27.99 0.06
CA SER A 402 22.26 27.67 1.06
C SER A 402 20.83 27.90 0.56
N ARG A 403 20.63 28.94 -0.26
CA ARG A 403 19.34 29.28 -0.87
C ARG A 403 19.51 29.95 -2.22
N VAL A 404 19.33 29.19 -3.28
CA VAL A 404 19.55 29.65 -4.66
C VAL A 404 18.23 29.84 -5.39
N LYS A 405 18.01 31.07 -5.89
CA LYS A 405 16.83 31.40 -6.70
C LYS A 405 16.99 30.93 -8.14
N PHE A 406 15.97 30.27 -8.66
CA PHE A 406 15.77 30.00 -10.08
C PHE A 406 14.52 30.74 -10.57
N GLU A 407 14.61 31.34 -11.74
CA GLU A 407 13.52 32.07 -12.39
C GLU A 407 12.71 31.16 -13.31
N ARG A 408 13.38 30.20 -13.96
CA ARG A 408 12.77 29.23 -14.87
C ARG A 408 13.48 27.89 -14.82
N GLY A 409 12.67 26.83 -14.96
CA GLY A 409 13.11 25.48 -15.24
C GLY A 409 12.26 24.89 -16.37
N TYR A 410 12.88 24.13 -17.25
CA TYR A 410 12.24 23.43 -18.35
C TYR A 410 12.91 22.07 -18.53
N ALA A 411 12.13 21.06 -18.89
CA ALA A 411 12.67 19.79 -19.37
C ALA A 411 11.64 19.06 -20.25
N GLU A 412 12.13 18.30 -21.21
CA GLU A 412 11.36 17.31 -21.94
C GLU A 412 11.41 15.98 -21.21
N ILE A 413 10.26 15.33 -21.12
CA ILE A 413 10.06 14.09 -20.36
C ILE A 413 9.66 12.97 -21.33
N ASP A 414 10.28 11.81 -21.19
CA ASP A 414 9.83 10.54 -21.76
C ASP A 414 9.68 9.53 -20.61
N LYS A 415 8.43 9.26 -20.21
CA LYS A 415 8.06 8.34 -19.11
C LYS A 415 7.45 7.08 -19.70
N GLY A 416 8.17 5.98 -19.56
CA GLY A 416 7.67 4.64 -19.90
C GLY A 416 7.49 3.75 -18.67
N SER A 417 7.20 2.48 -18.90
CA SER A 417 7.17 1.48 -17.83
C SER A 417 8.59 1.23 -17.32
N GLY A 418 8.82 1.52 -16.04
CA GLY A 418 10.10 1.33 -15.36
C GLY A 418 11.20 2.33 -15.74
N TYR A 419 10.91 3.42 -16.45
CA TYR A 419 11.93 4.44 -16.73
C TYR A 419 11.37 5.85 -16.83
N LEU A 420 12.23 6.82 -16.56
CA LEU A 420 12.02 8.24 -16.86
C LEU A 420 13.30 8.84 -17.45
N LYS A 421 13.17 9.36 -18.68
CA LYS A 421 14.25 10.08 -19.35
C LYS A 421 13.94 11.55 -19.44
N ILE A 422 14.99 12.34 -19.35
CA ILE A 422 14.95 13.81 -19.44
C ILE A 422 15.83 14.24 -20.61
N ALA A 423 15.30 15.12 -21.43
CA ALA A 423 16.03 15.79 -22.50
C ALA A 423 15.87 17.32 -22.39
N ASN A 424 16.82 18.05 -22.93
CA ASN A 424 16.78 19.51 -23.02
C ASN A 424 16.50 20.22 -21.68
N GLY A 425 16.91 19.60 -20.56
CA GLY A 425 16.71 20.15 -19.22
C GLY A 425 17.54 21.43 -19.02
N VAL A 426 16.87 22.50 -18.55
CA VAL A 426 17.50 23.79 -18.24
C VAL A 426 16.90 24.37 -16.98
N LEU A 427 17.75 24.77 -16.02
CA LEU A 427 17.38 25.66 -14.93
C LEU A 427 18.12 26.99 -15.10
N ARG A 428 17.38 28.09 -15.03
CA ARG A 428 17.94 29.45 -15.17
C ARG A 428 17.60 30.27 -13.93
N GLY A 429 18.64 30.81 -13.30
CA GLY A 429 18.55 31.79 -12.21
C GLY A 429 19.41 33.01 -12.48
N PRO A 430 19.28 34.07 -11.66
CA PRO A 430 20.02 35.32 -11.83
C PRO A 430 21.53 35.18 -11.61
N ARG A 431 21.95 34.16 -10.86
CA ARG A 431 23.35 33.93 -10.48
C ARG A 431 23.92 32.65 -11.05
N ILE A 432 23.09 31.66 -11.32
CA ILE A 432 23.51 30.35 -11.81
C ILE A 432 22.50 29.79 -12.83
N GLY A 433 23.00 28.99 -13.75
CA GLY A 433 22.21 28.16 -14.64
C GLY A 433 22.77 26.76 -14.69
N THR A 434 21.96 25.80 -15.06
CA THR A 434 22.40 24.43 -15.32
C THR A 434 21.60 23.81 -16.44
N THR A 435 22.25 22.97 -17.23
CA THR A 435 21.61 22.06 -18.16
C THR A 435 21.69 20.65 -17.61
N PHE A 436 20.74 19.79 -17.96
CA PHE A 436 20.74 18.38 -17.56
C PHE A 436 19.96 17.53 -18.55
N GLN A 437 20.43 16.30 -18.77
CA GLN A 437 19.76 15.32 -19.63
C GLN A 437 20.23 13.90 -19.28
N GLY A 438 19.45 12.89 -19.64
CA GLY A 438 19.80 11.51 -19.44
C GLY A 438 18.65 10.69 -18.85
N THR A 439 18.98 9.59 -18.21
CA THR A 439 18.02 8.71 -17.54
C THR A 439 17.98 9.06 -16.05
N LEU A 440 16.82 9.52 -15.57
CA LEU A 440 16.62 9.82 -14.15
C LEU A 440 16.51 8.52 -13.33
N TYR A 441 15.81 7.53 -13.85
CA TYR A 441 15.81 6.15 -13.36
C TYR A 441 15.44 5.17 -14.47
N ASP A 442 15.96 3.97 -14.38
CA ASP A 442 15.63 2.81 -15.22
C ASP A 442 14.92 1.71 -14.42
N GLN A 443 14.61 0.57 -15.04
CA GLN A 443 13.95 -0.58 -14.41
C GLN A 443 14.71 -1.16 -13.19
N ASN A 444 16.01 -0.90 -13.10
CA ASN A 444 16.85 -1.31 -11.97
C ASN A 444 17.06 -0.16 -10.96
N ASN A 445 16.29 0.92 -11.07
CA ASN A 445 16.44 2.14 -10.29
C ASN A 445 17.85 2.77 -10.39
N ASN A 446 18.47 2.71 -11.56
CA ASN A 446 19.74 3.37 -11.83
C ASN A 446 19.51 4.71 -12.52
N MET A 447 20.31 5.70 -12.09
CA MET A 447 20.41 7.03 -12.67
C MET A 447 21.64 7.13 -13.58
N ASP A 448 21.52 7.82 -14.70
CA ASP A 448 22.62 8.28 -15.55
C ASP A 448 22.26 9.62 -16.20
N MET A 449 22.56 10.69 -15.49
CA MET A 449 22.28 12.06 -15.88
C MET A 449 23.57 12.84 -16.09
N THR A 450 23.64 13.62 -17.15
CA THR A 450 24.76 14.52 -17.42
C THR A 450 24.25 15.95 -17.52
N GLY A 451 25.13 16.89 -17.22
CA GLY A 451 24.78 18.31 -17.33
C GLY A 451 25.97 19.25 -17.25
N THR A 452 25.67 20.52 -17.38
CA THR A 452 26.65 21.59 -17.25
C THR A 452 26.13 22.63 -16.28
N PHE A 453 26.89 22.89 -15.25
CA PHE A 453 26.64 23.95 -14.30
C PHE A 453 27.38 25.23 -14.75
N MET A 454 26.68 26.35 -14.76
CA MET A 454 27.18 27.67 -15.21
C MET A 454 27.02 28.67 -14.08
N PRO A 455 28.07 28.98 -13.32
CA PRO A 455 28.02 30.04 -12.31
C PRO A 455 27.98 31.41 -13.02
N VAL A 456 27.23 32.32 -12.46
CA VAL A 456 27.17 33.73 -12.80
C VAL A 456 26.88 34.04 -14.28
N TYR A 457 25.64 34.00 -14.63
CA TYR A 457 25.12 34.48 -15.92
C TYR A 457 25.47 35.96 -16.22
N GLY A 458 25.75 36.77 -15.17
CA GLY A 458 26.00 38.20 -15.30
C GLY A 458 27.49 38.59 -15.45
N LEU A 459 28.45 37.77 -15.03
CA LEU A 459 29.89 38.09 -15.12
C LEU A 459 30.50 37.86 -16.51
N ASN A 460 29.81 37.16 -17.40
CA ASN A 460 30.24 36.99 -18.78
C ASN A 460 30.42 38.34 -19.52
N ARG A 461 29.76 39.39 -19.07
CA ARG A 461 29.89 40.73 -19.60
C ARG A 461 31.25 41.36 -19.24
N ILE A 462 31.79 41.05 -18.07
CA ILE A 462 33.07 41.57 -17.62
C ILE A 462 34.24 40.90 -18.34
N PHE A 463 34.14 39.61 -18.66
CA PHE A 463 35.19 38.89 -19.40
C PHE A 463 35.14 39.18 -20.92
N GLY A 464 33.97 39.55 -21.48
CA GLY A 464 33.84 39.99 -22.87
C GLY A 464 34.46 41.35 -23.14
N GLU A 465 34.73 42.17 -22.10
CA GLU A 465 35.36 43.48 -22.18
C GLU A 465 36.89 43.42 -22.08
N LEU A 466 37.49 42.24 -21.79
CA LEU A 466 38.93 42.06 -21.80
C LEU A 466 39.43 41.89 -23.25
N PRO A 467 40.37 42.73 -23.74
CA PRO A 467 40.75 42.83 -25.15
C PRO A 467 41.33 41.56 -25.78
N ILE A 468 41.85 40.64 -24.99
CA ILE A 468 42.45 39.39 -25.49
C ILE A 468 41.47 38.20 -25.35
N VAL A 469 40.55 38.26 -24.43
CA VAL A 469 39.62 37.18 -24.09
C VAL A 469 38.32 37.33 -24.88
N GLY A 470 37.89 38.57 -25.15
CA GLY A 470 36.66 38.86 -25.90
C GLY A 470 36.70 38.43 -27.37
N ALA A 471 37.88 38.52 -28.03
CA ALA A 471 38.05 38.08 -29.41
C ALA A 471 38.06 36.55 -29.59
N LEU A 472 38.49 35.80 -28.54
CA LEU A 472 38.58 34.34 -28.57
C LEU A 472 37.26 33.66 -28.23
N LEU A 473 36.33 34.35 -27.58
CA LEU A 473 35.16 33.76 -26.94
C LEU A 473 33.82 34.03 -27.60
N GLY A 474 33.82 34.81 -28.71
CA GLY A 474 32.66 35.02 -29.56
C GLY A 474 31.50 35.81 -28.95
N ASN A 475 30.93 36.72 -29.72
CA ASN A 475 29.91 37.71 -29.36
C ASN A 475 28.49 37.17 -29.05
N GLY A 476 28.37 36.00 -28.41
CA GLY A 476 27.07 35.45 -28.07
C GLY A 476 26.60 35.89 -26.67
N ARG A 477 25.51 36.65 -26.61
CA ARG A 477 24.91 37.22 -25.38
C ARG A 477 24.53 36.22 -24.26
N ASP A 478 24.51 34.90 -24.53
CA ASP A 478 23.93 33.89 -23.67
C ASP A 478 24.85 32.68 -23.35
N ARG A 479 26.14 32.72 -23.68
CA ARG A 479 27.07 31.62 -23.45
C ARG A 479 27.97 31.93 -22.26
N GLY A 480 27.70 31.30 -21.10
CA GLY A 480 28.56 31.35 -19.93
C GLY A 480 29.98 30.86 -20.26
N LEU A 481 30.98 31.68 -19.95
CA LEU A 481 32.38 31.44 -20.25
C LEU A 481 33.01 30.34 -19.36
N ILE A 482 32.46 30.12 -18.18
CA ILE A 482 32.91 29.11 -17.24
C ILE A 482 31.75 28.17 -16.94
N GLY A 483 31.95 26.90 -17.16
CA GLY A 483 30.97 25.91 -16.82
C GLY A 483 31.63 24.60 -16.41
N VAL A 484 31.03 23.94 -15.48
CA VAL A 484 31.48 22.67 -14.95
C VAL A 484 30.56 21.58 -15.46
N THR A 485 31.09 20.61 -16.19
CA THR A 485 30.30 19.44 -16.56
C THR A 485 30.27 18.45 -15.40
N TYR A 486 29.12 17.84 -15.21
CA TYR A 486 28.90 16.85 -14.16
C TYR A 486 28.11 15.66 -14.69
N ARG A 487 28.24 14.52 -13.98
CA ARG A 487 27.46 13.33 -14.19
C ARG A 487 26.93 12.82 -12.86
N LEU A 488 25.64 12.46 -12.82
CA LEU A 488 25.02 11.75 -11.71
C LEU A 488 24.78 10.31 -12.16
N LYS A 489 25.34 9.33 -11.44
CA LYS A 489 25.26 7.91 -11.81
C LYS A 489 25.03 7.01 -10.61
N GLY A 490 24.55 5.79 -10.88
CA GLY A 490 24.29 4.75 -9.87
C GLY A 490 22.85 4.75 -9.40
N ASN A 491 22.60 4.36 -8.16
CA ASN A 491 21.25 4.26 -7.62
C ASN A 491 20.53 5.61 -7.59
N ALA A 492 19.33 5.70 -8.17
CA ALA A 492 18.59 6.95 -8.30
C ALA A 492 18.24 7.61 -6.95
N ASN A 493 18.07 6.82 -5.88
CA ASN A 493 17.81 7.36 -4.54
C ASN A 493 19.07 7.93 -3.86
N LYS A 494 20.27 7.52 -4.32
CA LYS A 494 21.55 7.97 -3.78
C LYS A 494 22.61 8.05 -4.89
N PRO A 495 22.44 8.94 -5.86
CA PRO A 495 23.35 9.04 -6.99
C PRO A 495 24.70 9.59 -6.59
N LEU A 496 25.74 9.05 -7.23
CA LEU A 496 27.10 9.56 -7.12
C LEU A 496 27.29 10.71 -8.09
N LEU A 497 27.83 11.82 -7.57
CA LEU A 497 28.19 12.99 -8.37
C LEU A 497 29.64 12.84 -8.84
N ASP A 498 29.83 12.88 -10.15
CA ASP A 498 31.14 12.90 -10.81
C ASP A 498 31.31 14.26 -11.51
N ILE A 499 32.38 14.98 -11.23
CA ILE A 499 32.62 16.33 -11.74
C ILE A 499 33.86 16.28 -12.62
N ASN A 500 33.77 16.78 -13.85
CA ASN A 500 34.91 16.92 -14.73
C ASN A 500 35.63 18.27 -14.46
N PRO A 501 36.75 18.26 -13.73
CA PRO A 501 37.44 19.49 -13.36
C PRO A 501 38.05 20.23 -14.55
N LEU A 502 38.36 19.54 -15.65
CA LEU A 502 38.93 20.17 -16.86
C LEU A 502 37.92 21.08 -17.58
N SER A 503 36.62 20.84 -17.39
CA SER A 503 35.55 21.66 -18.01
C SER A 503 35.49 23.08 -17.45
N VAL A 504 36.06 23.32 -16.26
CA VAL A 504 36.11 24.67 -15.65
C VAL A 504 37.04 25.60 -16.39
N ILE A 505 38.09 25.06 -17.03
CA ILE A 505 39.15 25.81 -17.71
C ILE A 505 38.84 25.99 -19.21
N ALA A 506 38.02 25.11 -19.78
CA ALA A 506 37.76 25.08 -21.21
C ALA A 506 36.87 26.25 -21.67
N PRO A 507 37.30 27.10 -22.60
CA PRO A 507 36.43 28.06 -23.26
C PRO A 507 35.24 27.35 -23.94
N GLY A 508 34.11 28.05 -24.11
CA GLY A 508 32.84 27.47 -24.56
C GLY A 508 32.90 26.58 -25.80
N ILE A 509 33.83 26.87 -26.75
CA ILE A 509 34.02 26.06 -27.97
C ILE A 509 34.58 24.66 -27.73
N PHE A 510 35.34 24.45 -26.63
CA PHE A 510 35.95 23.16 -26.29
C PHE A 510 35.12 22.35 -25.29
N ARG A 511 34.01 22.90 -24.82
CA ARG A 511 33.18 22.26 -23.81
C ARG A 511 32.59 20.93 -24.28
N SER A 512 32.18 20.85 -25.57
CA SER A 512 31.64 19.62 -26.14
C SER A 512 32.61 18.43 -26.12
N ILE A 513 33.92 18.70 -26.01
CA ILE A 513 34.98 17.68 -25.95
C ILE A 513 35.02 17.03 -24.58
N PHE A 514 34.62 17.76 -23.52
CA PHE A 514 34.65 17.31 -22.13
C PHE A 514 33.27 16.93 -21.59
N GLU A 515 32.22 17.01 -22.39
CA GLU A 515 30.90 16.52 -22.03
C GLU A 515 30.91 14.99 -21.93
N TYR A 516 30.27 14.45 -20.92
CA TYR A 516 30.06 13.00 -20.83
C TYR A 516 29.11 12.56 -21.94
N ARG A 517 29.55 11.65 -22.79
CA ARG A 517 28.74 11.02 -23.86
C ARG A 517 28.16 9.69 -23.41
#